data_20a1b559e2ac69ad763b8523b2219fe0
#
_entry.id   20a1b559e2ac69ad763b8523b2219fe0
#
_cell.length_a   1.000
_cell.length_b   1.000
_cell.length_c   1.000
_cell.angle_alpha   90.00
_cell.angle_beta   90.00
_cell.angle_gamma   90.00
#
_symmetry.space_group_name_H-M   'P 1'
#
loop_
_entity.id
_entity.type
_entity.pdbx_description
1 polymer ?
#
loop_
_entity_poly.entity_id
_entity_poly.type
_entity_poly.pdbx_seq_one_letter_code
_entity_poly.pdbx_strand_id
1 'polypeptide(L)'
;MKSVLNTIEEAIADLKAGKVIIVVDDEDRENEGDFITAAANVTPEVINFMATHGRGLICAAITEERCEQLGLEMMVSNNTSQNTTAFTVSIDLLGYGCTTGISASDRSKTVQALVNPDIKPEEFGKPGHIFPLKAKNGGVLRRAGHTEATIDLARLSGFDPAGALVEIMNEDGTMARLPQLLEIAKKFDLKIISIEDLIAYRIKNESIIVKDAQVKMPTQWGNFDLIAYRQTTNDQEHLVLVKGTWKKEEPVLVRVHSSCLTGDVFGSCRCDCGSQLHKAMEMIEKEGKGVIVYMNQEGRGIGLLNKLKAYKLQEEGRDTVEANLELGFAGDQRDYGVGAQILRDLGVSKIRLMSNNPKKRAGLIGYGLEIVENVPIEIESNEHNKFYLQTKRDKMGHSLKLGK
;
A
#
# COMPACT_ATOMS: atom_id res chain seq x y z
N MET A 1 -4.97 16.83 20.86
CA MET A 1 -6.40 16.85 20.46
C MET A 1 -6.87 15.42 20.43
N LYS A 2 -8.03 15.06 21.03
CA LYS A 2 -8.63 13.73 20.83
C LYS A 2 -8.93 13.59 19.32
N SER A 3 -8.54 12.49 18.71
CA SER A 3 -8.91 12.15 17.34
C SER A 3 -10.43 12.27 17.18
N VAL A 4 -10.87 12.92 16.13
CA VAL A 4 -12.31 13.00 15.79
C VAL A 4 -12.85 11.63 15.39
N LEU A 5 -11.93 10.71 14.96
CA LEU A 5 -12.22 9.35 14.54
C LEU A 5 -12.13 8.37 15.71
N ASN A 6 -12.83 7.25 15.58
CA ASN A 6 -12.78 6.11 16.50
C ASN A 6 -11.47 5.32 16.37
N THR A 7 -11.17 4.49 17.37
CA THR A 7 -10.04 3.57 17.32
C THR A 7 -10.35 2.34 16.46
N ILE A 8 -9.31 1.68 15.97
CA ILE A 8 -9.46 0.44 15.20
C ILE A 8 -10.06 -0.68 16.05
N GLU A 9 -9.71 -0.72 17.34
CA GLU A 9 -10.28 -1.69 18.28
C GLU A 9 -11.79 -1.50 18.48
N GLU A 10 -12.29 -0.27 18.53
CA GLU A 10 -13.72 0.03 18.60
C GLU A 10 -14.45 -0.43 17.32
N ALA A 11 -13.87 -0.18 16.15
CA ALA A 11 -14.40 -0.62 14.87
C ALA A 11 -14.45 -2.16 14.76
N ILE A 12 -13.38 -2.86 15.19
CA ILE A 12 -13.32 -4.33 15.27
C ILE A 12 -14.41 -4.87 16.20
N ALA A 13 -14.63 -4.22 17.34
CA ALA A 13 -15.66 -4.64 18.28
C ALA A 13 -17.08 -4.52 17.67
N ASP A 14 -17.37 -3.43 16.96
CA ASP A 14 -18.66 -3.24 16.28
C ASP A 14 -18.86 -4.22 15.12
N LEU A 15 -17.81 -4.51 14.31
CA LEU A 15 -17.88 -5.54 13.28
C LEU A 15 -18.14 -6.94 13.86
N LYS A 16 -17.50 -7.31 14.98
CA LYS A 16 -17.77 -8.56 15.70
C LYS A 16 -19.22 -8.65 16.19
N ALA A 17 -19.80 -7.51 16.55
CA ALA A 17 -21.20 -7.41 16.95
C ALA A 17 -22.19 -7.39 15.77
N GLY A 18 -21.70 -7.54 14.52
CA GLY A 18 -22.53 -7.56 13.30
C GLY A 18 -22.96 -6.18 12.80
N LYS A 19 -22.35 -5.11 13.30
CA LYS A 19 -22.65 -3.76 12.86
C LYS A 19 -21.90 -3.38 11.58
N VAL A 20 -22.41 -2.33 10.93
CA VAL A 20 -21.74 -1.60 9.86
C VAL A 20 -20.84 -0.53 10.48
N ILE A 21 -19.72 -0.23 9.86
CA ILE A 21 -18.85 0.90 10.21
C ILE A 21 -18.63 1.81 9.00
N ILE A 22 -18.08 3.00 9.23
CA ILE A 22 -17.62 3.89 8.17
C ILE A 22 -16.10 3.87 8.13
N VAL A 23 -15.54 3.73 6.93
CA VAL A 23 -14.11 3.83 6.69
C VAL A 23 -13.86 4.94 5.69
N VAL A 24 -12.93 5.86 6.02
CA VAL A 24 -12.54 6.97 5.15
C VAL A 24 -11.12 6.77 4.63
N ASP A 25 -10.86 7.16 3.41
CA ASP A 25 -9.53 7.20 2.83
C ASP A 25 -8.90 8.60 2.87
N ASP A 26 -7.70 8.72 2.31
CA ASP A 26 -6.92 9.96 2.30
C ASP A 26 -7.54 11.02 1.38
N GLU A 27 -7.43 12.31 1.79
CA GLU A 27 -7.91 13.46 1.01
C GLU A 27 -7.20 13.55 -0.36
N ASP A 28 -5.96 13.09 -0.45
CA ASP A 28 -5.16 13.09 -1.68
C ASP A 28 -5.44 11.86 -2.58
N ARG A 29 -6.32 10.91 -2.15
CA ARG A 29 -6.68 9.70 -2.90
C ARG A 29 -8.08 9.84 -3.55
N GLU A 30 -9.12 9.31 -2.93
CA GLU A 30 -10.53 9.43 -3.37
C GLU A 30 -11.27 10.49 -2.54
N ASN A 31 -10.81 10.66 -1.29
CA ASN A 31 -11.44 11.52 -0.28
C ASN A 31 -12.89 11.12 -0.05
N GLU A 32 -13.16 9.84 0.10
CA GLU A 32 -14.49 9.26 0.21
C GLU A 32 -14.64 8.45 1.50
N GLY A 33 -15.86 8.04 1.80
CA GLY A 33 -16.16 7.12 2.89
C GLY A 33 -17.11 6.03 2.45
N ASP A 34 -16.84 4.81 2.87
CA ASP A 34 -17.66 3.64 2.60
C ASP A 34 -18.30 3.10 3.87
N PHE A 35 -19.53 2.60 3.76
CA PHE A 35 -20.06 1.63 4.72
C PHE A 35 -19.42 0.27 4.48
N ILE A 36 -18.89 -0.33 5.54
CA ILE A 36 -18.22 -1.63 5.48
C ILE A 36 -18.76 -2.57 6.55
N THR A 37 -18.94 -3.86 6.19
CA THR A 37 -19.19 -4.94 7.12
C THR A 37 -18.61 -6.26 6.62
N ALA A 38 -18.33 -7.22 7.53
CA ALA A 38 -17.88 -8.56 7.15
C ALA A 38 -18.96 -9.34 6.39
N ALA A 39 -18.58 -10.13 5.39
CA ALA A 39 -19.51 -10.89 4.54
C ALA A 39 -20.41 -11.83 5.36
N ALA A 40 -19.88 -12.44 6.40
CA ALA A 40 -20.64 -13.32 7.30
C ALA A 40 -21.81 -12.61 8.02
N ASN A 41 -21.72 -11.29 8.20
CA ASN A 41 -22.70 -10.46 8.91
C ASN A 41 -23.70 -9.77 7.98
N VAL A 42 -23.61 -9.98 6.67
CA VAL A 42 -24.47 -9.32 5.69
C VAL A 42 -25.86 -9.94 5.69
N THR A 43 -26.81 -9.25 6.32
CA THR A 43 -28.24 -9.60 6.30
C THR A 43 -29.02 -8.80 5.26
N PRO A 44 -30.29 -9.16 4.94
CA PRO A 44 -31.13 -8.32 4.09
C PRO A 44 -31.28 -6.90 4.61
N GLU A 45 -31.35 -6.72 5.93
CA GLU A 45 -31.46 -5.40 6.58
C GLU A 45 -30.18 -4.57 6.37
N VAL A 46 -29.01 -5.20 6.44
CA VAL A 46 -27.70 -4.57 6.17
C VAL A 46 -27.64 -4.12 4.71
N ILE A 47 -27.98 -4.97 3.75
CA ILE A 47 -28.05 -4.59 2.33
C ILE A 47 -29.02 -3.43 2.10
N ASN A 48 -30.21 -3.50 2.72
CA ASN A 48 -31.18 -2.43 2.60
C ASN A 48 -30.69 -1.11 3.21
N PHE A 49 -30.00 -1.18 4.36
CA PHE A 49 -29.35 -0.02 4.98
C PHE A 49 -28.29 0.59 4.04
N MET A 50 -27.39 -0.23 3.51
CA MET A 50 -26.34 0.19 2.57
C MET A 50 -26.92 0.81 1.31
N ALA A 51 -27.95 0.20 0.70
CA ALA A 51 -28.60 0.72 -0.49
C ALA A 51 -29.30 2.07 -0.23
N THR A 52 -29.97 2.21 0.94
CA THR A 52 -30.74 3.41 1.27
C THR A 52 -29.87 4.57 1.69
N HIS A 53 -28.83 4.32 2.47
CA HIS A 53 -28.02 5.36 3.13
C HIS A 53 -26.64 5.55 2.51
N GLY A 54 -26.08 4.51 1.85
CA GLY A 54 -24.87 4.63 1.06
C GLY A 54 -25.15 5.22 -0.31
N ARG A 55 -26.13 4.69 -1.02
CA ARG A 55 -26.54 5.08 -2.38
C ARG A 55 -25.52 4.77 -3.47
N GLY A 56 -24.32 4.32 -3.11
CA GLY A 56 -23.27 3.88 -4.02
C GLY A 56 -23.47 2.49 -4.60
N LEU A 57 -22.46 1.95 -5.23
CA LEU A 57 -22.49 0.59 -5.79
C LEU A 57 -22.16 -0.43 -4.70
N ILE A 58 -23.11 -1.31 -4.35
CA ILE A 58 -22.83 -2.38 -3.39
C ILE A 58 -21.87 -3.38 -4.01
N CYS A 59 -20.66 -3.43 -3.48
CA CYS A 59 -19.58 -4.31 -3.88
C CYS A 59 -19.28 -5.35 -2.78
N ALA A 60 -18.54 -6.40 -3.14
CA ALA A 60 -18.05 -7.39 -2.19
C ALA A 60 -16.53 -7.56 -2.35
N ALA A 61 -15.76 -7.12 -1.36
CA ALA A 61 -14.32 -7.37 -1.32
C ALA A 61 -14.05 -8.83 -0.97
N ILE A 62 -13.16 -9.48 -1.72
CA ILE A 62 -12.70 -10.85 -1.48
C ILE A 62 -11.20 -10.98 -1.78
N THR A 63 -10.58 -12.01 -1.24
CA THR A 63 -9.16 -12.28 -1.47
C THR A 63 -8.89 -12.76 -2.90
N GLU A 64 -7.66 -12.60 -3.34
CA GLU A 64 -7.18 -13.11 -4.64
C GLU A 64 -7.37 -14.63 -4.74
N GLU A 65 -7.01 -15.36 -3.68
CA GLU A 65 -7.19 -16.81 -3.59
C GLU A 65 -8.67 -17.21 -3.74
N ARG A 66 -9.59 -16.51 -3.06
CA ARG A 66 -11.01 -16.82 -3.17
C ARG A 66 -11.58 -16.49 -4.54
N CYS A 67 -11.11 -15.43 -5.21
CA CYS A 67 -11.44 -15.16 -6.61
C CYS A 67 -11.07 -16.33 -7.52
N GLU A 68 -9.87 -16.89 -7.33
CA GLU A 68 -9.39 -18.03 -8.13
C GLU A 68 -10.22 -19.30 -7.87
N GLN A 69 -10.49 -19.63 -6.60
CA GLN A 69 -11.33 -20.77 -6.21
C GLN A 69 -12.74 -20.70 -6.82
N LEU A 70 -13.31 -19.50 -6.91
CA LEU A 70 -14.65 -19.27 -7.47
C LEU A 70 -14.65 -19.01 -8.99
N GLY A 71 -13.48 -19.04 -9.63
CA GLY A 71 -13.36 -18.78 -11.07
C GLY A 71 -13.93 -17.41 -11.46
N LEU A 72 -13.64 -16.38 -10.66
CA LEU A 72 -14.08 -15.02 -10.91
C LEU A 72 -13.03 -14.29 -11.74
N GLU A 73 -13.28 -14.18 -13.03
CA GLU A 73 -12.42 -13.47 -13.97
C GLU A 73 -12.54 -11.95 -13.78
N MET A 74 -11.47 -11.23 -14.13
CA MET A 74 -11.51 -9.77 -14.16
C MET A 74 -12.53 -9.28 -15.18
N MET A 75 -13.28 -8.24 -14.84
CA MET A 75 -14.30 -7.64 -15.71
C MET A 75 -13.71 -7.16 -17.03
N VAL A 76 -12.46 -6.71 -17.05
CA VAL A 76 -11.73 -6.24 -18.22
C VAL A 76 -10.30 -6.78 -18.22
N SER A 77 -9.78 -7.08 -19.43
CA SER A 77 -8.39 -7.51 -19.60
C SER A 77 -7.39 -6.37 -19.43
N ASN A 78 -7.80 -5.14 -19.72
CA ASN A 78 -6.99 -3.92 -19.54
C ASN A 78 -7.77 -2.92 -18.70
N ASN A 79 -7.35 -2.75 -17.43
CA ASN A 79 -8.00 -1.81 -16.52
C ASN A 79 -7.41 -0.40 -16.71
N THR A 80 -8.24 0.52 -17.19
CA THR A 80 -7.90 1.93 -17.44
C THR A 80 -8.47 2.89 -16.39
N SER A 81 -9.08 2.36 -15.31
CA SER A 81 -9.62 3.20 -14.24
C SER A 81 -8.51 3.91 -13.46
N GLN A 82 -8.77 5.12 -13.02
CA GLN A 82 -7.80 5.99 -12.35
C GLN A 82 -7.15 5.31 -11.12
N ASN A 83 -7.93 4.60 -10.32
CA ASN A 83 -7.48 3.92 -9.10
C ASN A 83 -7.25 2.42 -9.31
N THR A 84 -7.33 1.94 -10.56
CA THR A 84 -7.14 0.52 -10.92
C THR A 84 -7.97 -0.45 -10.09
N THR A 85 -9.20 -0.07 -9.70
CA THR A 85 -10.10 -0.91 -8.91
C THR A 85 -10.36 -2.22 -9.61
N ALA A 86 -10.09 -3.32 -8.92
CA ALA A 86 -10.01 -4.65 -9.48
C ALA A 86 -11.39 -5.35 -9.51
N PHE A 87 -12.32 -4.82 -10.31
CA PHE A 87 -13.62 -5.44 -10.55
C PHE A 87 -13.45 -6.80 -11.23
N THR A 88 -14.11 -7.82 -10.68
CA THR A 88 -14.37 -9.08 -11.39
C THR A 88 -15.73 -9.00 -12.09
N VAL A 89 -16.07 -10.04 -12.87
CA VAL A 89 -17.43 -10.18 -13.38
C VAL A 89 -18.43 -10.15 -12.22
N SER A 90 -19.57 -9.49 -12.41
CA SER A 90 -20.65 -9.44 -11.40
C SER A 90 -21.35 -10.80 -11.29
N ILE A 91 -21.89 -11.10 -10.12
CA ILE A 91 -22.44 -12.40 -9.79
C ILE A 91 -23.79 -12.31 -9.07
N ASP A 92 -24.56 -13.40 -9.12
CA ASP A 92 -25.69 -13.71 -8.27
C ASP A 92 -25.65 -15.17 -7.84
N LEU A 93 -26.02 -15.47 -6.60
CA LEU A 93 -26.18 -16.85 -6.14
C LEU A 93 -27.41 -17.49 -6.80
N LEU A 94 -27.23 -18.65 -7.39
CA LEU A 94 -28.29 -19.44 -8.03
C LEU A 94 -28.90 -20.40 -7.03
N GLY A 95 -30.22 -20.50 -7.01
CA GLY A 95 -30.91 -21.36 -6.05
C GLY A 95 -30.97 -20.73 -4.65
N TYR A 96 -30.96 -21.53 -3.61
CA TYR A 96 -31.00 -21.10 -2.19
C TYR A 96 -32.15 -20.14 -1.84
N GLY A 97 -33.24 -20.19 -2.62
CA GLY A 97 -34.35 -19.26 -2.49
C GLY A 97 -34.06 -17.83 -2.97
N CYS A 98 -33.03 -17.66 -3.79
CA CYS A 98 -32.79 -16.43 -4.57
C CYS A 98 -33.75 -16.38 -5.79
N THR A 99 -34.12 -15.18 -6.20
CA THR A 99 -35.03 -14.93 -7.33
C THR A 99 -34.27 -14.30 -8.49
N THR A 100 -34.40 -12.98 -8.68
CA THR A 100 -33.75 -12.25 -9.78
C THR A 100 -32.38 -11.70 -9.42
N GLY A 101 -31.93 -11.86 -8.17
CA GLY A 101 -30.61 -11.41 -7.70
C GLY A 101 -30.59 -10.01 -7.09
N ILE A 102 -31.48 -9.10 -7.48
CA ILE A 102 -31.41 -7.68 -7.09
C ILE A 102 -31.97 -7.37 -5.70
N SER A 103 -32.84 -8.22 -5.15
CA SER A 103 -33.46 -7.94 -3.84
C SER A 103 -32.40 -7.88 -2.72
N ALA A 104 -32.69 -7.18 -1.63
CA ALA A 104 -31.81 -7.15 -0.47
C ALA A 104 -31.52 -8.56 0.07
N SER A 105 -32.53 -9.45 0.05
CA SER A 105 -32.41 -10.85 0.42
C SER A 105 -31.46 -11.60 -0.52
N ASP A 106 -31.62 -11.47 -1.83
CA ASP A 106 -30.80 -12.19 -2.81
C ASP A 106 -29.34 -11.71 -2.75
N ARG A 107 -29.12 -10.38 -2.68
CA ARG A 107 -27.78 -9.81 -2.56
C ARG A 107 -27.09 -10.22 -1.27
N SER A 108 -27.82 -10.26 -0.14
CA SER A 108 -27.22 -10.71 1.14
C SER A 108 -26.75 -12.15 1.07
N LYS A 109 -27.56 -13.05 0.51
CA LYS A 109 -27.19 -14.44 0.29
C LYS A 109 -26.01 -14.59 -0.66
N THR A 110 -25.95 -13.80 -1.72
CA THR A 110 -24.83 -13.79 -2.67
C THR A 110 -23.53 -13.39 -1.97
N VAL A 111 -23.56 -12.33 -1.14
CA VAL A 111 -22.35 -11.92 -0.39
C VAL A 111 -21.94 -12.96 0.65
N GLN A 112 -22.88 -13.54 1.40
CA GLN A 112 -22.59 -14.60 2.37
C GLN A 112 -22.03 -15.86 1.68
N ALA A 113 -22.48 -16.19 0.48
CA ALA A 113 -22.00 -17.34 -0.28
C ALA A 113 -20.51 -17.21 -0.67
N LEU A 114 -19.98 -16.01 -0.76
CA LEU A 114 -18.55 -15.77 -1.06
C LEU A 114 -17.61 -16.36 0.00
N VAL A 115 -18.05 -16.47 1.26
CA VAL A 115 -17.26 -17.04 2.36
C VAL A 115 -17.67 -18.45 2.75
N ASN A 116 -18.70 -18.99 2.14
CA ASN A 116 -19.13 -20.35 2.38
C ASN A 116 -18.28 -21.34 1.57
N PRO A 117 -17.51 -22.25 2.22
CA PRO A 117 -16.65 -23.20 1.52
C PRO A 117 -17.42 -24.25 0.72
N ASP A 118 -18.70 -24.50 1.05
CA ASP A 118 -19.53 -25.52 0.38
C ASP A 118 -20.08 -25.03 -0.96
N ILE A 119 -20.08 -23.71 -1.20
CA ILE A 119 -20.58 -23.11 -2.45
C ILE A 119 -19.53 -23.23 -3.56
N LYS A 120 -19.95 -23.81 -4.67
CA LYS A 120 -19.10 -24.06 -5.84
C LYS A 120 -19.21 -22.94 -6.89
N PRO A 121 -18.21 -22.78 -7.77
CA PRO A 121 -18.22 -21.79 -8.83
C PRO A 121 -19.48 -21.81 -9.73
N GLU A 122 -20.03 -22.99 -10.00
CA GLU A 122 -21.21 -23.21 -10.86
C GLU A 122 -22.51 -22.70 -10.22
N GLU A 123 -22.49 -22.45 -8.91
CA GLU A 123 -23.65 -21.93 -8.17
C GLU A 123 -23.75 -20.39 -8.23
N PHE A 124 -22.79 -19.74 -8.90
CA PHE A 124 -22.86 -18.31 -9.19
C PHE A 124 -23.23 -18.08 -10.66
N GLY A 125 -24.37 -17.42 -10.89
CA GLY A 125 -24.74 -16.84 -12.16
C GLY A 125 -23.86 -15.64 -12.51
N LYS A 126 -23.48 -15.52 -13.76
CA LYS A 126 -22.64 -14.43 -14.30
C LYS A 126 -23.25 -13.92 -15.62
N PRO A 127 -23.54 -12.62 -15.79
CA PRO A 127 -23.41 -11.53 -14.81
C PRO A 127 -24.51 -11.55 -13.73
N GLY A 128 -24.35 -10.76 -12.68
CA GLY A 128 -25.32 -10.59 -11.58
C GLY A 128 -25.33 -9.18 -11.01
N HIS A 129 -25.83 -9.04 -9.76
CA HIS A 129 -26.08 -7.76 -9.11
C HIS A 129 -25.13 -7.46 -7.93
N ILE A 130 -24.22 -8.36 -7.60
CA ILE A 130 -23.09 -8.13 -6.69
C ILE A 130 -21.81 -8.04 -7.51
N PHE A 131 -20.98 -7.05 -7.19
CA PHE A 131 -19.72 -6.76 -7.89
C PHE A 131 -18.54 -7.15 -7.00
N PRO A 132 -17.95 -8.35 -7.16
CA PRO A 132 -16.77 -8.72 -6.40
C PRO A 132 -15.57 -7.88 -6.79
N LEU A 133 -14.82 -7.44 -5.77
CA LEU A 133 -13.57 -6.70 -5.91
C LEU A 133 -12.41 -7.57 -5.40
N LYS A 134 -11.44 -7.83 -6.26
CA LYS A 134 -10.28 -8.63 -5.91
C LYS A 134 -9.27 -7.78 -5.13
N ALA A 135 -9.18 -8.01 -3.82
CA ALA A 135 -8.25 -7.31 -2.96
C ALA A 135 -6.80 -7.78 -3.19
N LYS A 136 -5.84 -6.87 -2.99
CA LYS A 136 -4.42 -7.21 -3.06
C LYS A 136 -3.98 -8.03 -1.84
N ASN A 137 -3.18 -9.08 -2.07
CA ASN A 137 -2.52 -9.81 -0.99
C ASN A 137 -1.69 -8.87 -0.12
N GLY A 138 -1.89 -8.94 1.20
CA GLY A 138 -1.31 -7.99 2.16
C GLY A 138 -2.24 -6.84 2.56
N GLY A 139 -3.42 -6.71 1.94
CA GLY A 139 -4.45 -5.76 2.33
C GLY A 139 -4.00 -4.30 2.24
N VAL A 140 -4.41 -3.47 3.22
CA VAL A 140 -4.08 -2.04 3.25
C VAL A 140 -2.58 -1.75 3.31
N LEU A 141 -1.75 -2.72 3.71
CA LEU A 141 -0.29 -2.58 3.67
C LEU A 141 0.29 -2.63 2.25
N ARG A 142 -0.52 -3.03 1.27
CA ARG A 142 -0.16 -3.08 -0.16
C ARG A 142 -0.90 -2.05 -1.00
N ARG A 143 -2.16 -1.81 -0.70
CA ARG A 143 -2.98 -0.79 -1.36
C ARG A 143 -3.91 -0.15 -0.33
N ALA A 144 -3.75 1.14 -0.09
CA ALA A 144 -4.54 1.91 0.87
C ALA A 144 -5.94 2.23 0.32
N GLY A 145 -6.74 1.19 0.01
CA GLY A 145 -8.09 1.31 -0.55
C GLY A 145 -9.16 0.63 0.30
N HIS A 146 -10.42 1.03 0.12
CA HIS A 146 -11.57 0.48 0.84
C HIS A 146 -11.74 -1.03 0.65
N THR A 147 -11.42 -1.56 -0.55
CA THR A 147 -11.41 -3.00 -0.83
C THR A 147 -10.49 -3.76 0.12
N GLU A 148 -9.25 -3.29 0.25
CA GLU A 148 -8.24 -3.88 1.12
C GLU A 148 -8.59 -3.68 2.60
N ALA A 149 -9.12 -2.50 2.96
CA ALA A 149 -9.59 -2.23 4.32
C ALA A 149 -10.71 -3.19 4.72
N THR A 150 -11.63 -3.51 3.81
CA THR A 150 -12.74 -4.43 4.07
C THR A 150 -12.28 -5.83 4.43
N ILE A 151 -11.36 -6.43 3.66
CA ILE A 151 -10.85 -7.77 3.96
C ILE A 151 -10.01 -7.81 5.24
N ASP A 152 -9.22 -6.75 5.49
CA ASP A 152 -8.40 -6.65 6.69
C ASP A 152 -9.26 -6.53 7.95
N LEU A 153 -10.26 -5.68 7.93
CA LEU A 153 -11.19 -5.49 9.05
C LEU A 153 -12.02 -6.76 9.32
N ALA A 154 -12.47 -7.47 8.27
CA ALA A 154 -13.12 -8.76 8.43
C ALA A 154 -12.19 -9.75 9.14
N ARG A 155 -10.95 -9.93 8.65
CA ARG A 155 -9.93 -10.81 9.23
C ARG A 155 -9.58 -10.44 10.68
N LEU A 156 -9.33 -9.16 10.96
CA LEU A 156 -9.03 -8.66 12.30
C LEU A 156 -10.20 -8.85 13.27
N SER A 157 -11.41 -8.91 12.74
CA SER A 157 -12.62 -9.21 13.51
C SER A 157 -12.88 -10.72 13.69
N GLY A 158 -12.01 -11.59 13.15
CA GLY A 158 -12.10 -13.05 13.30
C GLY A 158 -13.05 -13.72 12.30
N PHE A 159 -13.44 -13.03 11.23
CA PHE A 159 -14.21 -13.56 10.12
C PHE A 159 -13.31 -13.95 8.94
N ASP A 160 -13.85 -14.71 8.00
CA ASP A 160 -13.20 -14.91 6.71
C ASP A 160 -12.96 -13.57 6.02
N PRO A 161 -11.83 -13.39 5.32
CA PRO A 161 -11.41 -12.11 4.77
C PRO A 161 -12.23 -11.72 3.52
N ALA A 162 -13.50 -11.42 3.74
CA ALA A 162 -14.42 -10.88 2.75
C ALA A 162 -15.45 -9.97 3.43
N GLY A 163 -16.01 -9.02 2.70
CA GLY A 163 -17.03 -8.12 3.24
C GLY A 163 -17.73 -7.31 2.17
N ALA A 164 -18.90 -6.77 2.54
CA ALA A 164 -19.62 -5.82 1.71
C ALA A 164 -19.12 -4.40 1.99
N LEU A 165 -19.06 -3.61 0.93
CA LEU A 165 -18.77 -2.18 0.97
C LEU A 165 -19.64 -1.42 -0.02
N VAL A 166 -19.89 -0.15 0.29
CA VAL A 166 -20.65 0.75 -0.57
C VAL A 166 -20.26 2.19 -0.28
N GLU A 167 -20.01 2.96 -1.29
CA GLU A 167 -19.69 4.39 -1.19
C GLU A 167 -20.85 5.17 -0.60
N ILE A 168 -20.56 6.21 0.19
CA ILE A 168 -21.57 7.07 0.82
C ILE A 168 -21.71 8.36 0.05
N MET A 169 -22.90 8.58 -0.51
CA MET A 169 -23.28 9.81 -1.19
C MET A 169 -24.28 10.62 -0.36
N ASN A 170 -24.22 11.94 -0.54
CA ASN A 170 -25.22 12.87 -0.06
C ASN A 170 -26.58 12.68 -0.77
N GLU A 171 -27.63 13.28 -0.24
CA GLU A 171 -28.99 13.19 -0.85
C GLU A 171 -29.08 13.82 -2.23
N ASP A 172 -28.21 14.78 -2.54
CA ASP A 172 -28.10 15.43 -3.84
C ASP A 172 -27.26 14.62 -4.87
N GLY A 173 -26.73 13.46 -4.47
CA GLY A 173 -25.91 12.60 -5.31
C GLY A 173 -24.43 12.94 -5.34
N THR A 174 -23.97 13.97 -4.63
CA THR A 174 -22.54 14.26 -4.46
C THR A 174 -21.91 13.30 -3.45
N MET A 175 -20.58 13.09 -3.53
CA MET A 175 -19.88 12.24 -2.56
C MET A 175 -19.85 12.91 -1.18
N ALA A 176 -20.20 12.14 -0.14
CA ALA A 176 -20.07 12.59 1.24
C ALA A 176 -18.58 12.66 1.63
N ARG A 177 -18.17 13.79 2.23
CA ARG A 177 -16.81 14.01 2.73
C ARG A 177 -16.79 13.91 4.26
N LEU A 178 -15.61 13.94 4.85
CA LEU A 178 -15.46 13.73 6.30
C LEU A 178 -16.47 14.50 7.17
N PRO A 179 -16.78 15.79 6.96
CA PRO A 179 -17.78 16.49 7.78
C PRO A 179 -19.18 15.85 7.73
N GLN A 180 -19.68 15.48 6.53
CA GLN A 180 -20.97 14.82 6.36
C GLN A 180 -20.94 13.38 6.90
N LEU A 181 -19.82 12.67 6.71
CA LEU A 181 -19.63 11.30 7.22
C LEU A 181 -19.68 11.26 8.75
N LEU A 182 -19.15 12.26 9.45
CA LEU A 182 -19.26 12.39 10.90
C LEU A 182 -20.71 12.61 11.37
N GLU A 183 -21.51 13.38 10.62
CA GLU A 183 -22.94 13.55 10.89
C GLU A 183 -23.71 12.23 10.69
N ILE A 184 -23.39 11.50 9.62
CA ILE A 184 -23.98 10.19 9.32
C ILE A 184 -23.60 9.17 10.41
N ALA A 185 -22.33 9.13 10.81
CA ALA A 185 -21.84 8.29 11.91
C ALA A 185 -22.63 8.55 13.20
N LYS A 186 -22.81 9.82 13.55
CA LYS A 186 -23.58 10.23 14.73
C LYS A 186 -25.06 9.85 14.60
N LYS A 187 -25.66 10.06 13.42
CA LYS A 187 -27.09 9.78 13.16
C LYS A 187 -27.42 8.30 13.36
N PHE A 188 -26.53 7.41 12.95
CA PHE A 188 -26.75 5.97 12.99
C PHE A 188 -25.96 5.23 14.08
N ASP A 189 -25.29 5.96 14.97
CA ASP A 189 -24.41 5.40 16.03
C ASP A 189 -23.37 4.43 15.47
N LEU A 190 -22.68 4.84 14.40
CA LEU A 190 -21.66 4.06 13.73
C LEU A 190 -20.25 4.52 14.12
N LYS A 191 -19.31 3.60 14.16
CA LYS A 191 -17.90 3.91 14.25
C LYS A 191 -17.38 4.38 12.90
N ILE A 192 -16.49 5.39 12.95
CA ILE A 192 -15.81 5.94 11.78
C ILE A 192 -14.31 5.91 12.02
N ILE A 193 -13.55 5.30 11.11
CA ILE A 193 -12.09 5.15 11.16
C ILE A 193 -11.46 5.57 9.82
N SER A 194 -10.14 5.81 9.81
CA SER A 194 -9.38 6.04 8.59
C SER A 194 -8.58 4.81 8.15
N ILE A 195 -8.33 4.70 6.85
CA ILE A 195 -7.40 3.69 6.30
C ILE A 195 -5.98 3.95 6.83
N GLU A 196 -5.59 5.21 7.04
CA GLU A 196 -4.29 5.56 7.63
C GLU A 196 -4.12 4.95 9.03
N ASP A 197 -5.13 5.11 9.92
CA ASP A 197 -5.10 4.52 11.26
C ASP A 197 -5.09 2.98 11.20
N LEU A 198 -5.80 2.38 10.23
CA LEU A 198 -5.79 0.92 10.03
C LEU A 198 -4.40 0.43 9.59
N ILE A 199 -3.74 1.16 8.70
CA ILE A 199 -2.34 0.87 8.30
C ILE A 199 -1.42 0.95 9.52
N ALA A 200 -1.51 2.03 10.30
CA ALA A 200 -0.70 2.21 11.51
C ALA A 200 -0.94 1.08 12.54
N TYR A 201 -2.19 0.71 12.74
CA TYR A 201 -2.58 -0.41 13.61
C TYR A 201 -1.98 -1.74 13.15
N ARG A 202 -2.08 -2.07 11.86
CA ARG A 202 -1.54 -3.32 11.30
C ARG A 202 -0.02 -3.37 11.41
N ILE A 203 0.67 -2.27 11.08
CA ILE A 203 2.14 -2.19 11.19
C ILE A 203 2.61 -2.37 12.63
N LYS A 204 1.85 -1.87 13.60
CA LYS A 204 2.19 -2.03 15.02
C LYS A 204 2.03 -3.48 15.51
N ASN A 205 1.04 -4.20 14.97
CA ASN A 205 0.62 -5.51 15.50
C ASN A 205 1.02 -6.70 14.60
N GLU A 206 1.40 -6.45 13.34
CA GLU A 206 1.75 -7.48 12.38
C GLU A 206 3.12 -7.19 11.75
N SER A 207 3.85 -8.26 11.40
CA SER A 207 5.07 -8.16 10.59
C SER A 207 4.82 -8.78 9.21
N ILE A 208 5.10 -8.00 8.15
CA ILE A 208 5.08 -8.49 6.77
C ILE A 208 6.48 -8.87 6.27
N ILE A 209 7.45 -8.99 7.18
CA ILE A 209 8.82 -9.38 6.88
C ILE A 209 9.26 -10.56 7.74
N VAL A 210 10.10 -11.41 7.16
CA VAL A 210 10.78 -12.51 7.84
C VAL A 210 12.27 -12.39 7.57
N LYS A 211 13.07 -12.38 8.64
CA LYS A 211 14.53 -12.47 8.54
C LYS A 211 14.92 -13.91 8.17
N ASP A 212 15.61 -14.09 7.06
CA ASP A 212 15.90 -15.42 6.49
C ASP A 212 17.36 -15.84 6.74
N ALA A 213 18.32 -14.96 6.43
CA ALA A 213 19.74 -15.28 6.55
C ALA A 213 20.55 -14.08 7.02
N GLN A 214 21.70 -14.34 7.62
CA GLN A 214 22.70 -13.33 7.97
C GLN A 214 24.10 -13.87 7.74
N VAL A 215 24.95 -13.10 7.04
CA VAL A 215 26.32 -13.45 6.73
C VAL A 215 27.24 -12.25 6.87
N LYS A 216 28.55 -12.49 7.02
CA LYS A 216 29.55 -11.43 6.92
C LYS A 216 29.81 -11.09 5.46
N MET A 217 29.82 -9.80 5.15
CA MET A 217 30.02 -9.29 3.80
C MET A 217 31.19 -8.28 3.78
N PRO A 218 32.40 -8.73 3.52
CA PRO A 218 33.50 -7.81 3.23
C PRO A 218 33.31 -7.21 1.84
N THR A 219 33.45 -5.90 1.75
CA THR A 219 33.37 -5.15 0.49
C THR A 219 34.54 -4.18 0.36
N GLN A 220 34.76 -3.63 -0.82
CA GLN A 220 35.78 -2.58 -1.02
C GLN A 220 35.45 -1.25 -0.31
N TRP A 221 34.20 -1.09 0.16
CA TRP A 221 33.73 0.11 0.87
C TRP A 221 33.55 -0.10 2.37
N GLY A 222 33.90 -1.29 2.88
CA GLY A 222 33.82 -1.62 4.29
C GLY A 222 33.34 -3.04 4.55
N ASN A 223 33.34 -3.41 5.85
CA ASN A 223 32.89 -4.70 6.33
C ASN A 223 31.53 -4.60 7.00
N PHE A 224 30.56 -5.36 6.54
CA PHE A 224 29.18 -5.33 6.99
C PHE A 224 28.68 -6.73 7.38
N ASP A 225 27.62 -6.77 8.16
CA ASP A 225 26.72 -7.91 8.22
C ASP A 225 25.66 -7.71 7.14
N LEU A 226 25.52 -8.70 6.24
CA LEU A 226 24.45 -8.72 5.24
C LEU A 226 23.32 -9.60 5.76
N ILE A 227 22.13 -9.03 5.82
CA ILE A 227 20.92 -9.71 6.27
C ILE A 227 19.93 -9.75 5.11
N ALA A 228 19.37 -10.92 4.84
CA ALA A 228 18.27 -11.10 3.89
C ALA A 228 16.93 -11.10 4.63
N TYR A 229 15.98 -10.32 4.12
CA TYR A 229 14.60 -10.32 4.56
C TYR A 229 13.70 -10.70 3.40
N ARG A 230 12.72 -11.56 3.67
CA ARG A 230 11.66 -11.91 2.73
C ARG A 230 10.37 -11.23 3.14
N GLN A 231 9.70 -10.59 2.18
CA GLN A 231 8.39 -10.00 2.37
C GLN A 231 7.32 -11.09 2.21
N THR A 232 6.46 -11.28 3.21
CA THR A 232 5.45 -12.35 3.23
C THR A 232 4.26 -12.11 2.31
N THR A 233 4.10 -10.89 1.79
CA THR A 233 2.94 -10.52 0.96
C THR A 233 3.14 -10.71 -0.55
N ASN A 234 4.39 -10.93 -1.00
CA ASN A 234 4.73 -11.08 -2.42
C ASN A 234 6.05 -11.82 -2.66
N ASP A 235 6.62 -12.45 -1.64
CA ASP A 235 7.90 -13.18 -1.64
C ASP A 235 9.11 -12.37 -2.16
N GLN A 236 9.01 -11.04 -2.21
CA GLN A 236 10.16 -10.20 -2.55
C GLN A 236 11.25 -10.29 -1.47
N GLU A 237 12.48 -10.35 -1.91
CA GLU A 237 13.67 -10.36 -1.06
C GLU A 237 14.26 -8.95 -0.97
N HIS A 238 14.61 -8.54 0.24
CA HIS A 238 15.29 -7.28 0.52
C HIS A 238 16.58 -7.57 1.26
N LEU A 239 17.61 -6.79 0.97
CA LEU A 239 18.93 -6.96 1.59
C LEU A 239 19.23 -5.80 2.53
N VAL A 240 19.91 -6.08 3.62
CA VAL A 240 20.29 -5.05 4.58
C VAL A 240 21.75 -5.18 4.94
N LEU A 241 22.50 -4.11 4.74
CA LEU A 241 23.88 -4.02 5.22
C LEU A 241 23.86 -3.32 6.59
N VAL A 242 24.40 -4.00 7.59
CA VAL A 242 24.45 -3.53 8.98
C VAL A 242 25.89 -3.43 9.42
N LYS A 243 26.25 -2.34 10.10
CA LYS A 243 27.52 -2.18 10.77
C LYS A 243 27.33 -1.73 12.20
N GLY A 244 28.07 -2.32 13.12
CA GLY A 244 28.04 -1.96 14.55
C GLY A 244 26.76 -2.38 15.25
N THR A 245 26.56 -1.82 16.44
CA THR A 245 25.41 -2.03 17.31
C THR A 245 24.96 -0.69 17.89
N TRP A 246 23.71 -0.59 18.35
CA TRP A 246 23.14 0.61 18.96
C TRP A 246 22.25 0.27 20.15
N LYS A 247 22.06 1.25 21.02
CA LYS A 247 21.10 1.16 22.11
C LYS A 247 19.72 1.61 21.63
N LYS A 248 18.68 1.19 22.34
CA LYS A 248 17.32 1.73 22.15
C LYS A 248 17.37 3.25 22.25
N GLU A 249 16.66 3.96 21.37
CA GLU A 249 16.61 5.43 21.30
C GLU A 249 17.93 6.12 20.84
N GLU A 250 18.96 5.36 20.50
CA GLU A 250 20.17 5.93 19.91
C GLU A 250 19.95 6.26 18.44
N PRO A 251 20.30 7.47 17.96
CA PRO A 251 20.20 7.80 16.55
C PRO A 251 21.16 6.97 15.69
N VAL A 252 20.63 6.32 14.64
CA VAL A 252 21.38 5.46 13.73
C VAL A 252 21.44 6.09 12.35
N LEU A 253 22.62 6.06 11.72
CA LEU A 253 22.79 6.50 10.35
C LEU A 253 22.15 5.49 9.40
N VAL A 254 21.14 5.91 8.62
CA VAL A 254 20.32 5.02 7.79
C VAL A 254 20.23 5.50 6.35
N ARG A 255 20.39 4.57 5.41
CA ARG A 255 20.04 4.75 4.00
C ARG A 255 18.97 3.73 3.60
N VAL A 256 17.83 4.21 3.11
CA VAL A 256 16.87 3.36 2.38
C VAL A 256 17.17 3.53 0.90
N HIS A 257 17.73 2.50 0.28
CA HIS A 257 18.16 2.50 -1.12
C HIS A 257 17.23 1.59 -1.94
N SER A 258 16.59 2.12 -2.98
CA SER A 258 15.84 1.29 -3.93
C SER A 258 16.78 0.78 -5.00
N SER A 259 16.73 -0.52 -5.30
CA SER A 259 17.60 -1.16 -6.30
C SER A 259 17.58 -0.43 -7.64
N CYS A 260 18.72 -0.36 -8.25
CA CYS A 260 18.93 0.21 -9.57
C CYS A 260 20.00 -0.62 -10.30
N LEU A 261 19.59 -1.73 -10.92
CA LEU A 261 20.53 -2.68 -11.55
C LEU A 261 21.53 -1.98 -12.49
N THR A 262 21.05 -1.03 -13.29
CA THR A 262 21.91 -0.31 -14.24
C THR A 262 22.94 0.58 -13.54
N GLY A 263 22.56 1.26 -12.44
CA GLY A 263 23.46 2.13 -11.69
C GLY A 263 24.33 1.37 -10.69
N ASP A 264 23.71 0.45 -9.93
CA ASP A 264 24.37 -0.22 -8.81
C ASP A 264 25.36 -1.33 -9.27
N VAL A 265 25.02 -2.04 -10.37
CA VAL A 265 25.81 -3.17 -10.89
C VAL A 265 26.59 -2.78 -12.15
N PHE A 266 25.94 -2.14 -13.13
CA PHE A 266 26.59 -1.82 -14.41
C PHE A 266 27.29 -0.45 -14.44
N GLY A 267 27.23 0.32 -13.35
CA GLY A 267 27.89 1.63 -13.26
C GLY A 267 27.35 2.66 -14.26
N SER A 268 26.05 2.61 -14.59
CA SER A 268 25.44 3.52 -15.55
C SER A 268 25.61 4.99 -15.12
N CYS A 269 26.11 5.81 -16.03
CA CYS A 269 26.25 7.26 -15.83
C CYS A 269 24.93 8.03 -16.00
N ARG A 270 23.80 7.39 -16.38
CA ARG A 270 22.49 8.03 -16.51
C ARG A 270 21.85 8.43 -15.18
N CYS A 271 22.33 7.87 -14.06
CA CYS A 271 21.82 8.18 -12.73
C CYS A 271 22.98 8.28 -11.72
N ASP A 272 22.63 8.63 -10.50
CA ASP A 272 23.55 8.76 -9.36
C ASP A 272 23.42 7.60 -8.35
N CYS A 273 22.65 6.52 -8.68
CA CYS A 273 22.27 5.48 -7.71
C CYS A 273 23.47 4.71 -7.16
N GLY A 274 24.30 4.10 -8.02
CA GLY A 274 25.47 3.34 -7.59
C GLY A 274 26.45 4.18 -6.77
N SER A 275 26.78 5.39 -7.22
CA SER A 275 27.66 6.30 -6.49
C SER A 275 27.07 6.68 -5.12
N GLN A 276 25.75 6.88 -5.01
CA GLN A 276 25.09 7.11 -3.72
C GLN A 276 25.14 5.87 -2.80
N LEU A 277 25.00 4.66 -3.34
CA LEU A 277 25.11 3.43 -2.57
C LEU A 277 26.51 3.28 -1.97
N HIS A 278 27.54 3.41 -2.80
CA HIS A 278 28.94 3.32 -2.38
C HIS A 278 29.29 4.39 -1.34
N LYS A 279 28.85 5.64 -1.58
CA LYS A 279 29.04 6.75 -0.64
C LYS A 279 28.38 6.51 0.72
N ALA A 280 27.18 5.92 0.71
CA ALA A 280 26.49 5.55 1.96
C ALA A 280 27.24 4.46 2.73
N MET A 281 27.81 3.45 2.02
CA MET A 281 28.64 2.41 2.63
C MET A 281 29.90 3.02 3.27
N GLU A 282 30.62 3.89 2.57
CA GLU A 282 31.80 4.59 3.10
C GLU A 282 31.50 5.44 4.33
N MET A 283 30.35 6.15 4.31
CA MET A 283 29.92 6.99 5.44
C MET A 283 29.64 6.15 6.68
N ILE A 284 28.95 5.00 6.52
CA ILE A 284 28.67 4.07 7.62
C ILE A 284 29.95 3.39 8.10
N GLU A 285 30.85 2.99 7.19
CA GLU A 285 32.16 2.41 7.56
C GLU A 285 32.95 3.40 8.43
N LYS A 286 33.00 4.68 8.04
CA LYS A 286 33.71 5.74 8.76
C LYS A 286 33.06 6.03 10.13
N GLU A 287 31.73 6.01 10.23
CA GLU A 287 31.00 6.21 11.49
C GLU A 287 31.11 5.01 12.44
N GLY A 288 31.38 3.82 11.88
CA GLY A 288 31.47 2.56 12.63
C GLY A 288 30.14 1.92 12.98
N LYS A 289 29.01 2.57 12.67
CA LYS A 289 27.65 2.06 12.87
C LYS A 289 26.65 2.65 11.88
N GLY A 290 25.70 1.85 11.43
CA GLY A 290 24.63 2.28 10.54
C GLY A 290 23.99 1.15 9.75
N VAL A 291 22.99 1.49 8.97
CA VAL A 291 22.15 0.55 8.21
C VAL A 291 21.92 1.05 6.79
N ILE A 292 22.09 0.18 5.82
CA ILE A 292 21.57 0.37 4.47
C ILE A 292 20.47 -0.65 4.23
N VAL A 293 19.24 -0.24 4.07
CA VAL A 293 18.14 -1.08 3.60
C VAL A 293 18.10 -1.01 2.08
N TYR A 294 18.53 -2.07 1.43
CA TYR A 294 18.53 -2.21 -0.03
C TYR A 294 17.22 -2.87 -0.46
N MET A 295 16.28 -2.03 -0.92
CA MET A 295 14.93 -2.44 -1.29
C MET A 295 14.89 -2.92 -2.73
N ASN A 296 14.37 -4.11 -2.97
CA ASN A 296 14.14 -4.65 -4.31
C ASN A 296 12.92 -3.98 -4.96
N GLN A 297 13.09 -2.72 -5.37
CA GLN A 297 12.04 -1.85 -5.95
C GLN A 297 12.59 -1.10 -7.16
N GLU A 298 13.02 -1.86 -8.17
CA GLU A 298 13.62 -1.34 -9.41
C GLU A 298 12.71 -0.34 -10.12
N GLY A 299 13.32 0.73 -10.66
CA GLY A 299 12.58 1.73 -11.41
C GLY A 299 11.54 2.50 -10.61
N ARG A 300 11.72 2.63 -9.28
CA ARG A 300 10.72 3.19 -8.34
C ARG A 300 9.44 2.33 -8.23
N GLY A 301 9.58 1.02 -8.34
CA GLY A 301 8.48 0.07 -8.26
C GLY A 301 7.91 -0.37 -9.60
N ILE A 302 8.28 0.25 -10.73
CA ILE A 302 7.77 -0.14 -12.06
C ILE A 302 8.50 -1.34 -12.69
N GLY A 303 9.59 -1.77 -12.08
CA GLY A 303 10.42 -2.88 -12.56
C GLY A 303 11.43 -2.51 -13.64
N LEU A 304 12.38 -3.42 -13.90
CA LEU A 304 13.50 -3.18 -14.82
C LEU A 304 13.06 -2.96 -16.25
N LEU A 305 12.16 -3.79 -16.77
CA LEU A 305 11.73 -3.70 -18.17
C LEU A 305 11.04 -2.36 -18.47
N ASN A 306 10.14 -1.90 -17.60
CA ASN A 306 9.47 -0.62 -17.79
C ASN A 306 10.43 0.57 -17.59
N LYS A 307 11.41 0.44 -16.70
CA LYS A 307 12.49 1.43 -16.59
C LYS A 307 13.30 1.55 -17.90
N LEU A 308 13.58 0.45 -18.58
CA LEU A 308 14.29 0.50 -19.88
C LEU A 308 13.40 1.11 -20.98
N LYS A 309 12.08 0.85 -20.96
CA LYS A 309 11.14 1.56 -21.85
C LYS A 309 11.11 3.07 -21.54
N ALA A 310 11.12 3.45 -20.27
CA ALA A 310 11.23 4.86 -19.87
C ALA A 310 12.54 5.50 -20.36
N TYR A 311 13.66 4.78 -20.34
CA TYR A 311 14.92 5.25 -20.91
C TYR A 311 14.81 5.54 -22.41
N LYS A 312 14.10 4.70 -23.17
CA LYS A 312 13.84 4.96 -24.59
C LYS A 312 13.05 6.24 -24.81
N LEU A 313 11.99 6.47 -24.05
CA LEU A 313 11.22 7.72 -24.11
C LEU A 313 12.05 8.94 -23.70
N GLN A 314 12.98 8.78 -22.75
CA GLN A 314 13.92 9.85 -22.39
C GLN A 314 14.90 10.18 -23.52
N GLU A 315 15.34 9.21 -24.32
CA GLU A 315 16.14 9.42 -25.52
C GLU A 315 15.37 10.21 -26.60
N GLU A 316 14.04 10.12 -26.57
CA GLU A 316 13.11 10.86 -27.42
C GLU A 316 12.74 12.25 -26.85
N GLY A 317 13.38 12.66 -25.71
CA GLY A 317 13.25 14.00 -25.12
C GLY A 317 12.25 14.11 -23.97
N ARG A 318 11.64 13.02 -23.49
CA ARG A 318 10.81 13.03 -22.28
C ARG A 318 11.69 13.12 -21.04
N ASP A 319 11.19 13.75 -19.98
CA ASP A 319 11.85 13.59 -18.67
C ASP A 319 11.35 12.31 -17.96
N THR A 320 11.94 12.00 -16.78
CA THR A 320 11.64 10.78 -16.04
C THR A 320 10.17 10.70 -15.59
N VAL A 321 9.54 11.83 -15.26
CA VAL A 321 8.14 11.85 -14.79
C VAL A 321 7.22 11.67 -15.98
N GLU A 322 7.44 12.40 -17.06
CA GLU A 322 6.68 12.29 -18.32
C GLU A 322 6.76 10.88 -18.90
N ALA A 323 7.95 10.28 -18.95
CA ALA A 323 8.15 8.92 -19.45
C ALA A 323 7.36 7.88 -18.60
N ASN A 324 7.32 8.02 -17.28
CA ASN A 324 6.54 7.12 -16.42
C ASN A 324 5.03 7.29 -16.64
N LEU A 325 4.54 8.52 -16.74
CA LEU A 325 3.13 8.82 -16.99
C LEU A 325 2.68 8.28 -18.35
N GLU A 326 3.49 8.44 -19.40
CA GLU A 326 3.21 7.92 -20.74
C GLU A 326 3.14 6.37 -20.77
N LEU A 327 3.89 5.71 -19.89
CA LEU A 327 3.82 4.26 -19.67
C LEU A 327 2.68 3.82 -18.73
N GLY A 328 1.86 4.75 -18.24
CA GLY A 328 0.73 4.46 -17.36
C GLY A 328 1.10 4.28 -15.88
N PHE A 329 2.28 4.74 -15.45
CA PHE A 329 2.73 4.60 -14.05
C PHE A 329 2.70 5.95 -13.33
N ALA A 330 2.34 5.93 -12.04
CA ALA A 330 2.55 7.08 -11.16
C ALA A 330 4.06 7.40 -11.02
N GLY A 331 4.38 8.64 -10.67
CA GLY A 331 5.77 9.10 -10.60
C GLY A 331 6.63 8.39 -9.54
N ASP A 332 6.01 7.80 -8.50
CA ASP A 332 6.67 7.03 -7.45
C ASP A 332 5.71 6.00 -6.85
N GLN A 333 6.00 4.71 -7.05
CA GLN A 333 5.20 3.57 -6.57
C GLN A 333 5.93 2.77 -5.47
N ARG A 334 6.96 3.36 -4.84
CA ARG A 334 7.73 2.65 -3.80
C ARG A 334 6.93 2.45 -2.53
N ASP A 335 7.08 1.26 -1.96
CA ASP A 335 6.61 0.91 -0.64
C ASP A 335 7.69 1.25 0.39
N TYR A 336 7.39 2.16 1.31
CA TYR A 336 8.30 2.53 2.41
C TYR A 336 8.01 1.75 3.70
N GLY A 337 6.85 1.13 3.80
CA GLY A 337 6.40 0.39 4.98
C GLY A 337 7.28 -0.83 5.28
N VAL A 338 7.66 -1.57 4.24
CA VAL A 338 8.58 -2.71 4.36
C VAL A 338 9.94 -2.28 4.90
N GLY A 339 10.50 -1.20 4.34
CA GLY A 339 11.77 -0.65 4.82
C GLY A 339 11.70 -0.17 6.27
N ALA A 340 10.59 0.41 6.67
CA ALA A 340 10.35 0.84 8.05
C ALA A 340 10.24 -0.36 9.01
N GLN A 341 9.53 -1.43 8.62
CA GLN A 341 9.45 -2.64 9.44
C GLN A 341 10.82 -3.31 9.61
N ILE A 342 11.62 -3.39 8.55
CA ILE A 342 13.00 -3.90 8.63
C ILE A 342 13.82 -3.09 9.64
N LEU A 343 13.77 -1.76 9.60
CA LEU A 343 14.49 -0.91 10.55
C LEU A 343 14.01 -1.14 11.99
N ARG A 344 12.73 -1.31 12.22
CA ARG A 344 12.17 -1.63 13.55
C ARG A 344 12.61 -3.01 14.04
N ASP A 345 12.62 -4.03 13.17
CA ASP A 345 13.11 -5.38 13.50
C ASP A 345 14.57 -5.35 13.93
N LEU A 346 15.37 -4.46 13.34
CA LEU A 346 16.75 -4.21 13.74
C LEU A 346 16.88 -3.36 15.02
N GLY A 347 15.77 -2.97 15.65
CA GLY A 347 15.76 -2.16 16.88
C GLY A 347 16.06 -0.67 16.64
N VAL A 348 15.97 -0.19 15.41
CA VAL A 348 16.11 1.24 15.07
C VAL A 348 14.81 1.97 15.39
N SER A 349 14.87 3.04 16.20
CA SER A 349 13.73 3.92 16.51
C SER A 349 13.99 5.35 16.05
N LYS A 350 15.24 5.83 16.16
CA LYS A 350 15.68 7.18 15.75
C LYS A 350 16.65 7.10 14.61
N ILE A 351 16.38 7.91 13.57
CA ILE A 351 17.10 7.81 12.30
C ILE A 351 17.80 9.14 11.97
N ARG A 352 19.08 9.06 11.65
CA ARG A 352 19.81 10.05 10.85
C ARG A 352 19.73 9.61 9.39
N LEU A 353 18.78 10.17 8.64
CA LEU A 353 18.42 9.67 7.31
C LEU A 353 19.31 10.24 6.22
N MET A 354 20.08 9.42 5.53
CA MET A 354 20.81 9.79 4.32
C MET A 354 19.86 9.90 3.13
N SER A 355 19.35 11.10 2.87
CA SER A 355 18.41 11.34 1.78
C SER A 355 18.38 12.79 1.34
N ASN A 356 18.20 13.00 0.03
CA ASN A 356 17.90 14.31 -0.57
C ASN A 356 16.41 14.40 -0.99
N ASN A 357 15.60 13.37 -0.72
CA ASN A 357 14.19 13.27 -1.12
C ASN A 357 13.27 13.52 0.08
N PRO A 358 12.49 14.61 0.12
CA PRO A 358 11.57 14.90 1.23
C PRO A 358 10.43 13.87 1.35
N LYS A 359 9.97 13.29 0.23
CA LYS A 359 8.91 12.26 0.25
C LYS A 359 9.33 10.99 0.99
N LYS A 360 10.62 10.62 0.98
CA LYS A 360 11.13 9.49 1.78
C LYS A 360 10.98 9.72 3.28
N ARG A 361 11.05 10.97 3.72
CA ARG A 361 10.85 11.31 5.14
C ARG A 361 9.40 11.06 5.56
N ALA A 362 8.45 11.58 4.79
CA ALA A 362 7.02 11.38 5.05
C ALA A 362 6.65 9.88 5.08
N GLY A 363 7.17 9.10 4.13
CA GLY A 363 6.93 7.66 4.04
C GLY A 363 7.49 6.82 5.19
N LEU A 364 8.40 7.32 6.01
CA LEU A 364 8.96 6.60 7.16
C LEU A 364 8.36 7.02 8.52
N ILE A 365 7.92 8.29 8.64
CA ILE A 365 7.38 8.83 9.90
C ILE A 365 6.11 8.09 10.34
N GLY A 366 5.20 7.79 9.42
CA GLY A 366 3.93 7.08 9.69
C GLY A 366 4.10 5.67 10.31
N TYR A 367 5.32 5.13 10.31
CA TYR A 367 5.63 3.78 10.79
C TYR A 367 6.34 3.74 12.16
N GLY A 368 6.26 4.82 12.94
CA GLY A 368 6.81 4.87 14.29
C GLY A 368 8.34 5.01 14.35
N LEU A 369 8.93 5.56 13.29
CA LEU A 369 10.35 5.93 13.22
C LEU A 369 10.49 7.46 13.35
N GLU A 370 11.36 7.90 14.23
CA GLU A 370 11.67 9.33 14.41
C GLU A 370 12.88 9.73 13.55
N ILE A 371 12.70 10.67 12.63
CA ILE A 371 13.82 11.22 11.85
C ILE A 371 14.37 12.43 12.58
N VAL A 372 15.48 12.25 13.27
CA VAL A 372 16.14 13.30 14.08
C VAL A 372 17.07 14.20 13.25
N GLU A 373 17.60 13.67 12.15
CA GLU A 373 18.52 14.41 11.26
C GLU A 373 18.36 13.97 9.82
N ASN A 374 18.48 14.91 8.89
CA ASN A 374 18.61 14.61 7.46
C ASN A 374 20.07 14.81 7.03
N VAL A 375 20.74 13.72 6.70
CA VAL A 375 22.13 13.71 6.25
C VAL A 375 22.14 13.78 4.73
N PRO A 376 22.67 14.86 4.12
CA PRO A 376 22.72 14.96 2.66
C PRO A 376 23.68 13.92 2.08
N ILE A 377 23.29 13.34 0.94
CA ILE A 377 24.13 12.42 0.17
C ILE A 377 24.15 12.91 -1.28
N GLU A 378 25.06 13.82 -1.54
CA GLU A 378 25.21 14.46 -2.86
C GLU A 378 26.40 13.84 -3.60
N ILE A 379 26.18 13.59 -4.89
CA ILE A 379 27.18 13.13 -5.84
C ILE A 379 27.31 14.20 -6.93
N GLU A 380 28.52 14.49 -7.34
CA GLU A 380 28.76 15.41 -8.43
C GLU A 380 28.05 14.96 -9.72
N SER A 381 27.43 15.90 -10.42
CA SER A 381 26.78 15.62 -11.69
C SER A 381 27.79 15.38 -12.79
N ASN A 382 27.47 14.52 -13.73
CA ASN A 382 28.22 14.34 -14.98
C ASN A 382 27.37 14.77 -16.19
N GLU A 383 27.95 14.76 -17.37
CA GLU A 383 27.26 15.16 -18.61
C GLU A 383 26.02 14.32 -18.95
N HIS A 384 25.99 13.06 -18.53
CA HIS A 384 24.92 12.13 -18.84
C HIS A 384 23.76 12.17 -17.82
N ASN A 385 23.99 12.60 -16.56
CA ASN A 385 22.96 12.63 -15.53
C ASN A 385 22.49 14.02 -15.12
N LYS A 386 23.06 15.08 -15.68
CA LYS A 386 22.72 16.47 -15.35
C LYS A 386 21.23 16.75 -15.52
N PHE A 387 20.65 16.36 -16.64
CA PHE A 387 19.21 16.51 -16.91
C PHE A 387 18.33 15.71 -15.92
N TYR A 388 18.72 14.48 -15.62
CA TYR A 388 18.04 13.64 -14.64
C TYR A 388 18.07 14.26 -13.22
N LEU A 389 19.19 14.80 -12.79
CA LEU A 389 19.32 15.47 -11.48
C LEU A 389 18.54 16.79 -11.44
N GLN A 390 18.47 17.53 -12.55
CA GLN A 390 17.62 18.71 -12.67
C GLN A 390 16.14 18.34 -12.53
N THR A 391 15.68 17.29 -13.22
CA THR A 391 14.30 16.79 -13.08
C THR A 391 13.99 16.39 -11.64
N LYS A 392 14.91 15.72 -10.94
CA LYS A 392 14.76 15.39 -9.51
C LYS A 392 14.58 16.65 -8.65
N ARG A 393 15.36 17.70 -8.90
CA ARG A 393 15.25 18.96 -8.16
C ARG A 393 13.96 19.70 -8.49
N ASP A 394 13.69 19.92 -9.77
CA ASP A 394 12.68 20.85 -10.25
C ASP A 394 11.26 20.27 -10.23
N LYS A 395 11.09 18.98 -10.58
CA LYS A 395 9.77 18.31 -10.63
C LYS A 395 9.49 17.40 -9.45
N MET A 396 10.52 16.95 -8.71
CA MET A 396 10.34 15.97 -7.62
C MET A 396 10.72 16.52 -6.24
N GLY A 397 11.08 17.81 -6.15
CA GLY A 397 11.35 18.50 -4.89
C GLY A 397 12.61 18.03 -4.14
N HIS A 398 13.58 17.41 -4.83
CA HIS A 398 14.84 17.01 -4.19
C HIS A 398 15.69 18.21 -3.81
N SER A 399 16.25 18.18 -2.60
CA SER A 399 17.23 19.17 -2.13
C SER A 399 18.61 18.86 -2.70
N LEU A 400 18.91 19.31 -3.92
CA LEU A 400 20.19 19.09 -4.60
C LEU A 400 20.87 20.44 -4.90
N LYS A 401 22.14 20.56 -4.50
CA LYS A 401 23.02 21.67 -4.91
C LYS A 401 23.71 21.28 -6.22
N LEU A 402 23.04 21.52 -7.34
CA LEU A 402 23.68 21.33 -8.64
C LEU A 402 24.64 22.50 -8.85
N GLY A 403 25.92 22.21 -9.00
CA GLY A 403 26.92 23.23 -9.39
C GLY A 403 26.50 23.97 -10.67
N LYS A 404 26.91 25.23 -10.80
CA LYS A 404 26.62 26.05 -11.96
C LYS A 404 27.21 25.48 -13.24
#